data_03660d921981489923ba2ebc82097de3
#
_entry.id   03660d921981489923ba2ebc82097de3
#
_cell.length_a   1.000
_cell.length_b   1.000
_cell.length_c   1.000
_cell.angle_alpha   90.00
_cell.angle_beta   90.00
_cell.angle_gamma   90.00
#
_symmetry.space_group_name_H-M   'P 1'
#
loop_
_entity.id
_entity.type
_entity.pdbx_description
1 polymer ?
#
loop_
_entity_poly.entity_id
_entity_poly.type
_entity_poly.pdbx_seq_one_letter_code
_entity_poly.pdbx_strand_id
1 'polypeptide(L)'
;MDDPSLPKDQHDHALRGLTRIHQFSGLVNRFWKPIEQHLKTNAQQSPDAIVRVMDVGCGDAYLLRQIGRKAKAAGLAVELVGADMSFVALELAKQKAHADGLDLQTQQVNILTQELPPTDIIVNSLFLHHFTEEQIVAVLKKFKSATRKLLIVEDLRRTSFGYALCYVCGHLLTRSPIVHYDGMRSVEGALRIIELEELMKQAELDSAQVTRRWPERFVIRWLPSD
;
A
#
# COMPACT_ATOMS: atom_id res chain seq x y z
N MET A 1 -14.88 7.54 1.10
CA MET A 1 -14.07 8.09 -0.03
C MET A 1 -14.37 7.37 -1.34
N ASP A 2 -14.85 6.16 -1.28
CA ASP A 2 -15.15 5.31 -2.46
C ASP A 2 -16.54 5.55 -3.07
N ASP A 3 -17.24 6.59 -2.63
CA ASP A 3 -18.54 6.97 -3.17
C ASP A 3 -18.37 7.76 -4.48
N PRO A 4 -18.75 7.19 -5.64
CA PRO A 4 -18.62 7.85 -6.94
C PRO A 4 -19.52 9.08 -7.11
N SER A 5 -20.45 9.33 -6.18
CA SER A 5 -21.35 10.50 -6.20
C SER A 5 -20.73 11.75 -5.54
N LEU A 6 -19.56 11.65 -4.91
CA LEU A 6 -18.90 12.78 -4.26
C LEU A 6 -18.46 13.85 -5.27
N PRO A 7 -18.72 15.14 -5.00
CA PRO A 7 -18.21 16.25 -5.80
C PRO A 7 -16.68 16.21 -5.91
N LYS A 8 -16.16 16.46 -7.12
CA LYS A 8 -14.73 16.33 -7.44
C LYS A 8 -13.83 17.19 -6.54
N ASP A 9 -14.27 18.39 -6.19
CA ASP A 9 -13.55 19.30 -5.30
C ASP A 9 -13.40 18.77 -3.87
N GLN A 10 -14.45 18.12 -3.35
CA GLN A 10 -14.42 17.48 -2.03
C GLN A 10 -13.51 16.23 -2.04
N HIS A 11 -13.55 15.45 -3.11
CA HIS A 11 -12.69 14.31 -3.32
C HIS A 11 -11.20 14.74 -3.39
N ASP A 12 -10.89 15.77 -4.17
CA ASP A 12 -9.54 16.33 -4.29
C ASP A 12 -9.02 16.92 -2.96
N HIS A 13 -9.89 17.52 -2.18
CA HIS A 13 -9.53 18.05 -0.85
C HIS A 13 -9.23 16.92 0.14
N ALA A 14 -10.00 15.84 0.12
CA ALA A 14 -9.79 14.66 0.94
C ALA A 14 -8.46 13.96 0.59
N LEU A 15 -8.17 13.78 -0.70
CA LEU A 15 -6.91 13.20 -1.19
C LEU A 15 -5.68 14.02 -0.75
N ARG A 16 -5.77 15.35 -0.78
CA ARG A 16 -4.67 16.23 -0.29
C ARG A 16 -4.44 16.07 1.22
N GLY A 17 -5.51 15.91 2.00
CA GLY A 17 -5.42 15.65 3.44
C GLY A 17 -4.70 14.33 3.74
N LEU A 18 -5.08 13.26 3.05
CA LEU A 18 -4.44 11.94 3.16
C LEU A 18 -2.97 11.97 2.75
N THR A 19 -2.65 12.66 1.65
CA THR A 19 -1.25 12.79 1.19
C THR A 19 -0.37 13.43 2.27
N ARG A 20 -0.85 14.45 2.99
CA ARG A 20 -0.11 15.05 4.12
C ARG A 20 0.12 14.05 5.26
N ILE A 21 -0.90 13.30 5.65
CA ILE A 21 -0.78 12.25 6.69
C ILE A 21 0.26 11.22 6.27
N HIS A 22 0.27 10.80 5.00
CA HIS A 22 1.25 9.84 4.47
C HIS A 22 2.69 10.40 4.49
N GLN A 23 2.88 11.67 4.18
CA GLN A 23 4.20 12.33 4.21
C GLN A 23 4.81 12.32 5.62
N PHE A 24 4.00 12.63 6.65
CA PHE A 24 4.47 12.66 8.04
C PHE A 24 4.61 11.27 8.67
N SER A 25 3.99 10.24 8.12
CA SER A 25 4.00 8.89 8.71
C SER A 25 5.28 8.09 8.47
N GLY A 26 6.20 8.58 7.62
CA GLY A 26 7.40 7.84 7.23
C GLY A 26 7.13 6.59 6.38
N LEU A 27 5.91 6.47 5.82
CA LEU A 27 5.45 5.36 4.97
C LEU A 27 6.48 4.99 3.89
N VAL A 28 6.86 5.96 3.07
CA VAL A 28 7.72 5.74 1.91
C VAL A 28 9.06 5.10 2.28
N ASN A 29 9.68 5.53 3.38
CA ASN A 29 10.98 4.99 3.78
C ASN A 29 10.89 3.54 4.30
N ARG A 30 9.74 3.15 4.87
CA ARG A 30 9.52 1.76 5.32
C ARG A 30 9.44 0.78 4.16
N PHE A 31 8.88 1.21 3.03
CA PHE A 31 8.84 0.44 1.79
C PHE A 31 10.16 0.56 1.02
N TRP A 32 10.69 1.76 0.89
CA TRP A 32 11.87 2.00 0.06
C TRP A 32 13.10 1.22 0.49
N LYS A 33 13.46 1.25 1.79
CA LYS A 33 14.69 0.61 2.26
C LYS A 33 14.82 -0.88 1.87
N PRO A 34 13.83 -1.75 2.11
CA PRO A 34 13.90 -3.14 1.67
C PRO A 34 13.86 -3.30 0.15
N ILE A 35 13.10 -2.46 -0.56
CA ILE A 35 13.04 -2.48 -2.03
C ILE A 35 14.41 -2.07 -2.60
N GLU A 36 15.00 -0.98 -2.12
CA GLU A 36 16.34 -0.53 -2.55
C GLU A 36 17.40 -1.63 -2.40
N GLN A 37 17.36 -2.36 -1.28
CA GLN A 37 18.26 -3.47 -1.07
C GLN A 37 18.10 -4.55 -2.14
N HIS A 38 16.86 -4.93 -2.47
CA HIS A 38 16.58 -5.90 -3.54
C HIS A 38 17.01 -5.39 -4.92
N LEU A 39 16.72 -4.11 -5.24
CA LEU A 39 17.13 -3.51 -6.51
C LEU A 39 18.66 -3.51 -6.65
N LYS A 40 19.39 -3.15 -5.60
CA LYS A 40 20.87 -3.16 -5.60
C LYS A 40 21.43 -4.57 -5.77
N THR A 41 20.88 -5.55 -5.05
CA THR A 41 21.31 -6.96 -5.18
C THR A 41 21.02 -7.46 -6.60
N ASN A 42 19.84 -7.16 -7.17
CA ASN A 42 19.49 -7.55 -8.52
C ASN A 42 20.44 -6.92 -9.56
N ALA A 43 20.75 -5.63 -9.43
CA ALA A 43 21.67 -4.94 -10.34
C ALA A 43 23.09 -5.53 -10.33
N GLN A 44 23.53 -6.10 -9.19
CA GLN A 44 24.82 -6.77 -9.08
C GLN A 44 24.81 -8.19 -9.68
N GLN A 45 23.72 -8.93 -9.50
CA GLN A 45 23.61 -10.34 -9.92
C GLN A 45 23.11 -10.50 -11.35
N SER A 46 22.26 -9.61 -11.80
CA SER A 46 21.59 -9.65 -13.10
C SER A 46 21.34 -8.24 -13.62
N PRO A 47 22.36 -7.54 -14.15
CA PRO A 47 22.27 -6.12 -14.50
C PRO A 47 21.18 -5.79 -15.52
N ASP A 48 20.86 -6.73 -16.42
CA ASP A 48 19.85 -6.57 -17.48
C ASP A 48 18.42 -6.91 -17.02
N ALA A 49 18.28 -7.51 -15.84
CA ALA A 49 16.96 -7.89 -15.33
C ALA A 49 16.30 -6.74 -14.58
N ILE A 50 15.12 -6.34 -15.03
CA ILE A 50 14.35 -5.27 -14.40
C ILE A 50 13.44 -5.89 -13.33
N VAL A 51 13.49 -5.35 -12.11
CA VAL A 51 12.63 -5.77 -11.00
C VAL A 51 11.28 -5.10 -11.11
N ARG A 52 10.22 -5.90 -11.13
CA ARG A 52 8.84 -5.42 -11.15
C ARG A 52 8.32 -5.22 -9.72
N VAL A 53 7.83 -4.00 -9.43
CA VAL A 53 7.17 -3.63 -8.18
C VAL A 53 5.71 -3.31 -8.45
N MET A 54 4.80 -4.10 -7.86
CA MET A 54 3.35 -3.90 -7.98
C MET A 54 2.78 -3.40 -6.65
N ASP A 55 1.99 -2.34 -6.71
CA ASP A 55 1.18 -1.83 -5.58
C ASP A 55 -0.28 -2.22 -5.83
N VAL A 56 -0.86 -3.01 -4.93
CA VAL A 56 -2.25 -3.48 -5.03
C VAL A 56 -3.13 -2.61 -4.13
N GLY A 57 -4.20 -2.06 -4.70
CA GLY A 57 -4.97 -0.98 -4.08
C GLY A 57 -4.19 0.34 -4.14
N CYS A 58 -3.55 0.62 -5.28
CA CYS A 58 -2.60 1.72 -5.41
C CYS A 58 -3.22 3.12 -5.35
N GLY A 59 -4.54 3.25 -5.53
CA GLY A 59 -5.21 4.54 -5.61
C GLY A 59 -4.57 5.44 -6.69
N ASP A 60 -4.12 6.63 -6.28
CA ASP A 60 -3.41 7.58 -7.16
C ASP A 60 -1.91 7.27 -7.33
N ALA A 61 -1.47 6.07 -6.94
CA ALA A 61 -0.11 5.56 -6.98
C ALA A 61 0.92 6.41 -6.21
N TYR A 62 0.51 7.07 -5.13
CA TYR A 62 1.44 7.90 -4.34
C TYR A 62 2.68 7.12 -3.91
N LEU A 63 2.52 5.91 -3.35
CA LEU A 63 3.64 5.07 -2.89
C LEU A 63 4.57 4.69 -4.05
N LEU A 64 4.04 4.18 -5.16
CA LEU A 64 4.82 3.81 -6.34
C LEU A 64 5.58 4.98 -6.94
N ARG A 65 4.96 6.15 -7.03
CA ARG A 65 5.61 7.36 -7.53
C ARG A 65 6.80 7.78 -6.66
N GLN A 66 6.67 7.66 -5.33
CA GLN A 66 7.80 7.93 -4.43
C GLN A 66 8.90 6.89 -4.56
N ILE A 67 8.55 5.60 -4.72
CA ILE A 67 9.51 4.51 -4.99
C ILE A 67 10.23 4.79 -6.32
N GLY A 68 9.51 5.10 -7.39
CA GLY A 68 10.08 5.41 -8.70
C GLY A 68 11.05 6.60 -8.68
N ARG A 69 10.67 7.69 -8.00
CA ARG A 69 11.56 8.87 -7.83
C ARG A 69 12.85 8.50 -7.09
N LYS A 70 12.75 7.69 -6.03
CA LYS A 70 13.92 7.24 -5.26
C LYS A 70 14.79 6.28 -6.07
N ALA A 71 14.20 5.36 -6.84
CA ALA A 71 14.93 4.47 -7.74
C ALA A 71 15.70 5.27 -8.81
N LYS A 72 15.02 6.21 -9.46
CA LYS A 72 15.63 7.11 -10.44
C LYS A 72 16.80 7.92 -9.86
N ALA A 73 16.62 8.48 -8.66
CA ALA A 73 17.67 9.22 -7.97
C ALA A 73 18.86 8.33 -7.56
N ALA A 74 18.63 7.04 -7.31
CA ALA A 74 19.66 6.05 -6.99
C ALA A 74 20.29 5.38 -8.23
N GLY A 75 19.84 5.72 -9.46
CA GLY A 75 20.28 5.07 -10.70
C GLY A 75 19.88 3.60 -10.80
N LEU A 76 18.78 3.19 -10.16
CA LEU A 76 18.29 1.81 -10.13
C LEU A 76 17.10 1.65 -11.06
N ALA A 77 17.15 0.64 -11.94
CA ALA A 77 16.04 0.28 -12.83
C ALA A 77 14.92 -0.44 -12.07
N VAL A 78 13.67 -0.01 -12.31
CA VAL A 78 12.48 -0.62 -11.73
C VAL A 78 11.30 -0.46 -12.68
N GLU A 79 10.49 -1.50 -12.82
CA GLU A 79 9.19 -1.46 -13.48
C GLU A 79 8.11 -1.24 -12.42
N LEU A 80 7.29 -0.20 -12.59
CA LEU A 80 6.23 0.18 -11.65
C LEU A 80 4.87 -0.24 -12.20
N VAL A 81 4.11 -0.99 -11.42
CA VAL A 81 2.77 -1.46 -11.78
C VAL A 81 1.78 -1.08 -10.68
N GLY A 82 0.80 -0.25 -10.99
CA GLY A 82 -0.32 0.07 -10.09
C GLY A 82 -1.53 -0.80 -10.41
N ALA A 83 -2.01 -1.54 -9.42
CA ALA A 83 -3.24 -2.34 -9.53
C ALA A 83 -4.32 -1.77 -8.61
N ASP A 84 -5.50 -1.50 -9.16
CA ASP A 84 -6.65 -0.98 -8.41
C ASP A 84 -7.97 -1.41 -9.09
N MET A 85 -9.04 -1.47 -8.33
CA MET A 85 -10.36 -1.73 -8.88
C MET A 85 -10.94 -0.49 -9.60
N SER A 86 -10.58 0.70 -9.15
CA SER A 86 -11.10 1.98 -9.65
C SER A 86 -10.36 2.44 -10.91
N PHE A 87 -11.04 2.41 -12.05
CA PHE A 87 -10.51 2.99 -13.29
C PHE A 87 -10.13 4.47 -13.14
N VAL A 88 -10.95 5.24 -12.40
CA VAL A 88 -10.70 6.67 -12.17
C VAL A 88 -9.40 6.89 -11.39
N ALA A 89 -9.15 6.06 -10.35
CA ALA A 89 -7.92 6.12 -9.58
C ALA A 89 -6.70 5.80 -10.46
N LEU A 90 -6.79 4.78 -11.32
CA LEU A 90 -5.72 4.38 -12.24
C LEU A 90 -5.40 5.46 -13.27
N GLU A 91 -6.40 6.14 -13.84
CA GLU A 91 -6.17 7.25 -14.76
C GLU A 91 -5.49 8.44 -14.05
N LEU A 92 -5.89 8.74 -12.82
CA LEU A 92 -5.24 9.75 -12.01
C LEU A 92 -3.79 9.36 -11.67
N ALA A 93 -3.56 8.08 -11.38
CA ALA A 93 -2.22 7.53 -11.12
C ALA A 93 -1.30 7.73 -12.32
N LYS A 94 -1.76 7.39 -13.54
CA LYS A 94 -1.01 7.62 -14.79
C LYS A 94 -0.67 9.09 -14.99
N GLN A 95 -1.66 9.97 -14.87
CA GLN A 95 -1.47 11.40 -15.04
C GLN A 95 -0.42 11.95 -14.07
N LYS A 96 -0.49 11.57 -12.80
CA LYS A 96 0.46 12.00 -11.79
C LYS A 96 1.86 11.40 -11.98
N ALA A 97 1.96 10.15 -12.40
CA ALA A 97 3.25 9.51 -12.71
C ALA A 97 3.92 10.19 -13.92
N HIS A 98 3.16 10.47 -14.98
CA HIS A 98 3.65 11.20 -16.14
C HIS A 98 4.16 12.59 -15.77
N ALA A 99 3.43 13.33 -14.92
CA ALA A 99 3.87 14.64 -14.43
C ALA A 99 5.16 14.56 -13.60
N ASP A 100 5.42 13.40 -12.95
CA ASP A 100 6.65 13.11 -12.21
C ASP A 100 7.81 12.61 -13.12
N GLY A 101 7.56 12.46 -14.42
CA GLY A 101 8.52 11.89 -15.40
C GLY A 101 8.83 10.41 -15.10
N LEU A 102 7.82 9.65 -14.66
CA LEU A 102 7.87 8.23 -14.37
C LEU A 102 6.98 7.45 -15.34
N ASP A 103 7.47 6.29 -15.76
CA ASP A 103 6.66 5.29 -16.46
C ASP A 103 5.93 4.43 -15.43
N LEU A 104 4.60 4.38 -15.51
CA LEU A 104 3.73 3.62 -14.63
C LEU A 104 2.75 2.82 -15.46
N GLN A 105 2.88 1.51 -15.41
CA GLN A 105 1.85 0.62 -15.92
C GLN A 105 0.69 0.55 -14.92
N THR A 106 -0.54 0.44 -15.43
CA THR A 106 -1.72 0.27 -14.58
C THR A 106 -2.53 -0.94 -15.01
N GLN A 107 -3.09 -1.62 -14.02
CA GLN A 107 -3.91 -2.80 -14.24
C GLN A 107 -5.19 -2.69 -13.41
N GLN A 108 -6.34 -2.73 -14.07
CA GLN A 108 -7.61 -2.77 -13.36
C GLN A 108 -7.86 -4.18 -12.82
N VAL A 109 -7.88 -4.34 -11.50
CA VAL A 109 -8.00 -5.64 -10.82
C VAL A 109 -8.96 -5.54 -9.65
N ASN A 110 -9.96 -6.41 -9.64
CA ASN A 110 -10.71 -6.71 -8.43
C ASN A 110 -10.02 -7.88 -7.71
N ILE A 111 -9.26 -7.57 -6.65
CA ILE A 111 -8.47 -8.56 -5.90
C ILE A 111 -9.32 -9.68 -5.29
N LEU A 112 -10.60 -9.46 -5.03
CA LEU A 112 -11.47 -10.49 -4.48
C LEU A 112 -11.81 -11.58 -5.49
N THR A 113 -11.90 -11.23 -6.78
CA THR A 113 -12.37 -12.15 -7.84
C THR A 113 -11.30 -12.53 -8.85
N GLN A 114 -10.19 -11.80 -8.92
CA GLN A 114 -9.12 -12.01 -9.90
C GLN A 114 -7.82 -12.40 -9.22
N GLU A 115 -6.96 -13.13 -9.94
CA GLU A 115 -5.61 -13.46 -9.51
C GLU A 115 -4.63 -12.36 -9.94
N LEU A 116 -3.50 -12.27 -9.23
CA LEU A 116 -2.41 -11.37 -9.58
C LEU A 116 -1.38 -12.11 -10.46
N PRO A 117 -0.78 -11.43 -11.45
CA PRO A 117 0.33 -11.99 -12.18
C PRO A 117 1.56 -12.14 -11.28
N PRO A 118 2.40 -13.16 -11.51
CA PRO A 118 3.66 -13.32 -10.78
C PRO A 118 4.51 -12.06 -10.88
N THR A 119 4.92 -11.54 -9.74
CA THR A 119 5.60 -10.24 -9.59
C THR A 119 6.76 -10.33 -8.61
N ASP A 120 7.87 -9.66 -8.87
CA ASP A 120 9.05 -9.74 -8.00
C ASP A 120 8.74 -9.18 -6.62
N ILE A 121 8.20 -8.00 -6.54
CA ILE A 121 7.88 -7.32 -5.28
C ILE A 121 6.42 -6.87 -5.30
N ILE A 122 5.66 -7.32 -4.32
CA ILE A 122 4.30 -6.80 -4.08
C ILE A 122 4.35 -5.89 -2.85
N VAL A 123 3.78 -4.71 -3.01
CA VAL A 123 3.54 -3.77 -1.92
C VAL A 123 2.05 -3.50 -1.81
N ASN A 124 1.62 -3.20 -0.59
CA ASN A 124 0.24 -2.82 -0.32
C ASN A 124 0.21 -1.91 0.91
N SER A 125 -0.54 -0.83 0.87
CA SER A 125 -0.61 0.11 1.98
C SER A 125 -2.03 0.63 2.21
N LEU A 126 -2.50 0.56 3.46
CA LEU A 126 -3.80 1.10 3.88
C LEU A 126 -4.97 0.54 3.06
N PHE A 127 -5.06 -0.77 3.01
CA PHE A 127 -5.99 -1.48 2.14
C PHE A 127 -6.74 -2.61 2.84
N LEU A 128 -6.08 -3.39 3.71
CA LEU A 128 -6.68 -4.58 4.32
C LEU A 128 -7.87 -4.23 5.23
N HIS A 129 -7.88 -3.06 5.85
CA HIS A 129 -8.95 -2.61 6.73
C HIS A 129 -10.31 -2.36 6.03
N HIS A 130 -10.35 -2.46 4.70
CA HIS A 130 -11.61 -2.40 3.92
C HIS A 130 -12.29 -3.76 3.76
N PHE A 131 -11.68 -4.86 4.22
CA PHE A 131 -12.14 -6.23 3.97
C PHE A 131 -12.58 -6.94 5.26
N THR A 132 -13.44 -7.96 5.10
CA THR A 132 -13.74 -8.91 6.19
C THR A 132 -12.53 -9.81 6.46
N GLU A 133 -12.52 -10.50 7.59
CA GLU A 133 -11.41 -11.41 7.96
C GLU A 133 -11.21 -12.49 6.91
N GLU A 134 -12.29 -13.10 6.39
CA GLU A 134 -12.22 -14.12 5.34
C GLU A 134 -11.64 -13.56 4.04
N GLN A 135 -12.03 -12.34 3.68
CA GLN A 135 -11.49 -11.64 2.51
C GLN A 135 -10.01 -11.31 2.70
N ILE A 136 -9.58 -10.89 3.88
CA ILE A 136 -8.17 -10.63 4.20
C ILE A 136 -7.33 -11.90 4.01
N VAL A 137 -7.79 -13.05 4.50
CA VAL A 137 -7.11 -14.34 4.28
C VAL A 137 -6.98 -14.64 2.79
N ALA A 138 -8.05 -14.47 2.01
CA ALA A 138 -8.02 -14.69 0.57
C ALA A 138 -7.05 -13.74 -0.15
N VAL A 139 -7.04 -12.45 0.21
CA VAL A 139 -6.12 -11.44 -0.34
C VAL A 139 -4.68 -11.76 0.00
N LEU A 140 -4.38 -12.12 1.25
CA LEU A 140 -3.03 -12.49 1.68
C LEU A 140 -2.52 -13.74 0.96
N LYS A 141 -3.38 -14.74 0.71
CA LYS A 141 -3.03 -15.93 -0.11
C LYS A 141 -2.67 -15.54 -1.55
N LYS A 142 -3.43 -14.62 -2.16
CA LYS A 142 -3.13 -14.11 -3.50
C LYS A 142 -1.83 -13.32 -3.54
N PHE A 143 -1.56 -12.49 -2.53
CA PHE A 143 -0.28 -11.79 -2.41
C PHE A 143 0.87 -12.79 -2.31
N LYS A 144 0.75 -13.81 -1.44
CA LYS A 144 1.74 -14.86 -1.28
C LYS A 144 2.03 -15.57 -2.61
N SER A 145 0.98 -16.03 -3.30
CA SER A 145 1.12 -16.81 -4.54
C SER A 145 1.74 -16.04 -5.69
N ALA A 146 1.49 -14.71 -5.75
CA ALA A 146 2.01 -13.86 -6.82
C ALA A 146 3.41 -13.27 -6.52
N THR A 147 3.86 -13.27 -5.26
CA THR A 147 5.15 -12.68 -4.86
C THR A 147 6.30 -13.63 -5.12
N ARG A 148 7.32 -13.17 -5.86
CA ARG A 148 8.53 -13.94 -6.17
C ARG A 148 9.71 -13.66 -5.24
N LYS A 149 9.84 -12.44 -4.72
CA LYS A 149 11.02 -12.00 -3.95
C LYS A 149 10.69 -11.34 -2.63
N LEU A 150 9.70 -10.42 -2.61
CA LEU A 150 9.40 -9.65 -1.40
C LEU A 150 7.95 -9.20 -1.38
N LEU A 151 7.26 -9.48 -0.28
CA LEU A 151 5.95 -8.91 0.06
C LEU A 151 6.11 -7.91 1.19
N ILE A 152 5.54 -6.71 1.03
CA ILE A 152 5.44 -5.71 2.09
C ILE A 152 4.01 -5.21 2.16
N VAL A 153 3.36 -5.42 3.30
CA VAL A 153 2.02 -4.89 3.57
C VAL A 153 2.09 -4.01 4.80
N GLU A 154 1.55 -2.80 4.71
CA GLU A 154 1.41 -1.89 5.85
C GLU A 154 -0.05 -1.48 6.02
N ASP A 155 -0.57 -1.60 7.24
CA ASP A 155 -1.91 -1.11 7.53
C ASP A 155 -2.04 -0.57 8.96
N LEU A 156 -3.21 -0.03 9.27
CA LEU A 156 -3.56 0.53 10.56
C LEU A 156 -3.69 -0.58 11.61
N ARG A 157 -3.44 -0.22 12.87
CA ARG A 157 -3.72 -1.05 14.03
C ARG A 157 -4.97 -0.54 14.75
N ARG A 158 -5.89 -1.45 15.06
CA ARG A 158 -7.05 -1.14 15.90
C ARG A 158 -6.63 -1.04 17.36
N THR A 159 -6.47 0.20 17.84
CA THR A 159 -6.17 0.50 19.25
C THR A 159 -6.96 1.73 19.67
N SER A 160 -7.27 1.84 20.97
CA SER A 160 -7.95 3.04 21.53
C SER A 160 -7.11 4.30 21.36
N PHE A 161 -5.78 4.16 21.44
CA PHE A 161 -4.85 5.28 21.19
C PHE A 161 -4.87 5.70 19.72
N GLY A 162 -4.86 4.74 18.78
CA GLY A 162 -4.97 5.02 17.35
C GLY A 162 -6.26 5.73 16.99
N TYR A 163 -7.36 5.34 17.61
CA TYR A 163 -8.65 5.99 17.44
C TYR A 163 -8.62 7.46 17.93
N ALA A 164 -8.12 7.68 19.14
CA ALA A 164 -7.97 9.04 19.69
C ALA A 164 -7.01 9.89 18.85
N LEU A 165 -5.90 9.32 18.39
CA LEU A 165 -4.93 10.00 17.54
C LEU A 165 -5.55 10.37 16.18
N CYS A 166 -6.30 9.46 15.56
CA CYS A 166 -7.01 9.70 14.32
C CYS A 166 -8.03 10.84 14.46
N TYR A 167 -8.80 10.83 15.54
CA TYR A 167 -9.76 11.89 15.86
C TYR A 167 -9.05 13.25 15.99
N VAL A 168 -8.04 13.36 16.84
CA VAL A 168 -7.33 14.62 17.09
C VAL A 168 -6.59 15.10 15.84
N CYS A 169 -5.79 14.24 15.20
CA CYS A 169 -5.02 14.61 14.00
C CYS A 169 -5.95 14.91 12.82
N GLY A 170 -7.03 14.16 12.65
CA GLY A 170 -8.04 14.45 11.64
C GLY A 170 -8.55 15.88 11.74
N HIS A 171 -8.97 16.29 12.93
CA HIS A 171 -9.51 17.63 13.17
C HIS A 171 -8.45 18.76 13.08
N LEU A 172 -7.18 18.45 13.39
CA LEU A 172 -6.09 19.43 13.28
C LEU A 172 -5.57 19.59 11.84
N LEU A 173 -5.53 18.49 11.07
CA LEU A 173 -4.87 18.49 9.75
C LEU A 173 -5.82 18.74 8.58
N THR A 174 -7.13 18.55 8.78
CA THR A 174 -8.13 18.78 7.75
C THR A 174 -9.46 19.26 8.34
N ARG A 175 -10.18 20.07 7.56
CA ARG A 175 -11.54 20.51 7.88
C ARG A 175 -12.60 19.66 7.14
N SER A 176 -12.21 18.59 6.45
CA SER A 176 -13.12 17.75 5.69
C SER A 176 -13.85 16.77 6.62
N PRO A 177 -15.19 16.86 6.77
CA PRO A 177 -15.97 15.89 7.54
C PRO A 177 -15.84 14.46 7.00
N ILE A 178 -15.64 14.33 5.68
CA ILE A 178 -15.44 13.03 5.01
C ILE A 178 -14.16 12.36 5.52
N VAL A 179 -13.04 13.08 5.58
CA VAL A 179 -11.77 12.55 6.09
C VAL A 179 -11.87 12.18 7.57
N HIS A 180 -12.60 12.96 8.37
CA HIS A 180 -12.83 12.63 9.78
C HIS A 180 -13.60 11.33 9.93
N TYR A 181 -14.71 11.18 9.19
CA TYR A 181 -15.54 9.98 9.24
C TYR A 181 -14.79 8.75 8.71
N ASP A 182 -14.20 8.84 7.52
CA ASP A 182 -13.46 7.73 6.89
C ASP A 182 -12.24 7.31 7.72
N GLY A 183 -11.52 8.27 8.31
CA GLY A 183 -10.38 7.97 9.17
C GLY A 183 -10.76 7.15 10.40
N MET A 184 -11.88 7.49 11.05
CA MET A 184 -12.39 6.76 12.21
C MET A 184 -12.85 5.35 11.80
N ARG A 185 -13.60 5.23 10.71
CA ARG A 185 -14.03 3.93 10.16
C ARG A 185 -12.86 3.06 9.76
N SER A 186 -11.80 3.64 9.20
CA SER A 186 -10.57 2.92 8.87
C SER A 186 -9.89 2.31 10.12
N VAL A 187 -9.87 3.04 11.24
CA VAL A 187 -9.34 2.50 12.51
C VAL A 187 -10.26 1.42 13.09
N GLU A 188 -11.59 1.57 12.96
CA GLU A 188 -12.55 0.55 13.38
C GLU A 188 -12.43 -0.75 12.57
N GLY A 189 -12.23 -0.65 11.25
CA GLY A 189 -12.01 -1.79 10.35
C GLY A 189 -10.60 -2.39 10.42
N ALA A 190 -9.64 -1.70 11.06
CA ALA A 190 -8.28 -2.19 11.21
C ALA A 190 -8.20 -3.42 12.12
N LEU A 191 -7.08 -4.16 12.03
CA LEU A 191 -6.84 -5.36 12.83
C LEU A 191 -6.05 -5.07 14.11
N ARG A 192 -6.32 -5.83 15.16
CA ARG A 192 -5.39 -6.00 16.27
C ARG A 192 -4.28 -6.96 15.86
N ILE A 193 -3.11 -6.86 16.48
CA ILE A 193 -1.99 -7.74 16.14
C ILE A 193 -2.32 -9.22 16.28
N ILE A 194 -3.05 -9.60 17.31
CA ILE A 194 -3.42 -11.01 17.55
C ILE A 194 -4.38 -11.53 16.45
N GLU A 195 -5.30 -10.70 15.98
CA GLU A 195 -6.19 -11.02 14.86
C GLU A 195 -5.39 -11.18 13.57
N LEU A 196 -4.46 -10.24 13.31
CA LEU A 196 -3.58 -10.29 12.15
C LEU A 196 -2.73 -11.57 12.12
N GLU A 197 -2.12 -11.95 13.25
CA GLU A 197 -1.29 -13.16 13.35
C GLU A 197 -2.10 -14.42 13.05
N GLU A 198 -3.35 -14.50 13.51
CA GLU A 198 -4.25 -15.62 13.21
C GLU A 198 -4.62 -15.67 11.73
N LEU A 199 -4.95 -14.53 11.11
CA LEU A 199 -5.27 -14.45 9.69
C LEU A 199 -4.06 -14.79 8.81
N MET A 200 -2.87 -14.35 9.21
CA MET A 200 -1.62 -14.69 8.53
C MET A 200 -1.33 -16.19 8.57
N LYS A 201 -1.60 -16.85 9.70
CA LYS A 201 -1.48 -18.30 9.83
C LYS A 201 -2.46 -19.03 8.88
N GLN A 202 -3.72 -18.59 8.82
CA GLN A 202 -4.69 -19.13 7.86
C GLN A 202 -4.31 -18.87 6.39
N ALA A 203 -3.54 -17.79 6.13
CA ALA A 203 -2.99 -17.48 4.83
C ALA A 203 -1.62 -18.15 4.56
N GLU A 204 -1.15 -19.02 5.48
CA GLU A 204 0.16 -19.71 5.41
C GLU A 204 1.34 -18.73 5.26
N LEU A 205 1.28 -17.61 5.95
CA LEU A 205 2.33 -16.59 6.03
C LEU A 205 3.03 -16.60 7.40
N ASP A 206 3.12 -17.77 8.05
CA ASP A 206 3.70 -17.94 9.39
C ASP A 206 5.16 -17.47 9.46
N SER A 207 5.92 -17.60 8.36
CA SER A 207 7.32 -17.16 8.28
C SER A 207 7.47 -15.64 8.10
N ALA A 208 6.38 -14.91 7.89
CA ALA A 208 6.43 -13.47 7.71
C ALA A 208 6.73 -12.74 9.02
N GLN A 209 7.52 -11.69 8.93
CA GLN A 209 7.82 -10.82 10.05
C GLN A 209 6.75 -9.73 10.21
N VAL A 210 6.18 -9.60 11.41
CA VAL A 210 5.28 -8.50 11.76
C VAL A 210 6.01 -7.50 12.64
N THR A 211 6.00 -6.24 12.27
CA THR A 211 6.59 -5.16 13.08
C THR A 211 5.58 -4.05 13.32
N ARG A 212 5.52 -3.56 14.57
CA ARG A 212 4.71 -2.40 14.93
C ARG A 212 5.44 -1.12 14.53
N ARG A 213 4.71 -0.15 14.00
CA ARG A 213 5.26 1.14 13.56
C ARG A 213 4.42 2.30 14.06
N TRP A 214 5.08 3.39 14.35
CA TRP A 214 4.45 4.66 14.64
C TRP A 214 3.97 5.32 13.32
N PRO A 215 2.81 5.99 13.32
CA PRO A 215 1.76 6.02 14.34
C PRO A 215 0.76 4.85 14.11
N GLU A 216 0.61 3.99 15.12
CA GLU A 216 -0.39 2.90 15.20
C GLU A 216 -0.58 2.11 13.90
N ARG A 217 0.53 1.57 13.37
CA ARG A 217 0.55 0.74 12.17
C ARG A 217 1.27 -0.57 12.43
N PHE A 218 1.01 -1.56 11.57
CA PHE A 218 1.85 -2.74 11.44
C PHE A 218 2.43 -2.83 10.03
N VAL A 219 3.55 -3.53 9.93
CA VAL A 219 4.18 -3.90 8.66
C VAL A 219 4.41 -5.39 8.66
N ILE A 220 3.86 -6.08 7.67
CA ILE A 220 4.17 -7.46 7.32
C ILE A 220 5.30 -7.41 6.30
N ARG A 221 6.33 -8.22 6.51
CA ARG A 221 7.37 -8.49 5.51
C ARG A 221 7.53 -9.98 5.35
N TRP A 222 7.43 -10.44 4.13
CA TRP A 222 7.62 -11.85 3.81
C TRP A 222 8.55 -12.01 2.60
N LEU A 223 9.43 -12.99 2.70
CA LEU A 223 10.33 -13.41 1.63
C LEU A 223 9.97 -14.86 1.32
N PRO A 224 9.66 -15.21 0.06
CA PRO A 224 9.51 -16.61 -0.33
C PRO A 224 10.75 -17.40 0.09
N SER A 225 10.53 -18.63 0.59
CA SER A 225 11.62 -19.60 0.75
C SER A 225 12.00 -20.11 -0.64
N ASP A 226 13.30 -20.23 -0.89
CA ASP A 226 13.84 -20.88 -2.10
C ASP A 226 13.38 -22.32 -2.22
#